data_b8794d1a33fca56d17cd57f11275f655
#
_entry.id   b8794d1a33fca56d17cd57f11275f655
#
_cell.length_a   1.000
_cell.length_b   1.000
_cell.length_c   1.000
_cell.angle_alpha   90.00
_cell.angle_beta   90.00
_cell.angle_gamma   90.00
#
_symmetry.space_group_name_H-M   'P 1'
#
loop_
_entity.id
_entity.type
_entity.pdbx_description
1 polymer ?
#
loop_
_entity_poly.entity_id
_entity_poly.type
_entity_poly.pdbx_seq_one_letter_code
_entity_poly.pdbx_strand_id
1 'polypeptide(L)'
;DNPLVTPKTIQKLAKTHLKDAVALTMAVVKVSNFNDWRRSFYSFGRIIRDSKGKILKSIEVKDATLEQRKIREVNPSIYCFNASWLWKNLEKLKNTNIQGEFYLTDLLELVINQKKSIETIRINTKEAIGVNTEDQLADAESLLTPTL
;
A
#
# COMPACT_ATOMS: atom_id res chain seq x y z
N ASP A 1 3.88 -11.14 4.01
CA ASP A 1 4.99 -11.20 3.04
C ASP A 1 5.94 -10.00 3.08
N ASN A 2 5.87 -9.14 4.11
CA ASN A 2 6.76 -8.00 4.31
C ASN A 2 7.69 -8.25 5.51
N PRO A 3 8.78 -9.01 5.36
CA PRO A 3 9.59 -9.48 6.49
C PRO A 3 10.34 -8.37 7.22
N LEU A 4 10.53 -7.21 6.59
CA LEU A 4 11.32 -6.10 7.14
C LEU A 4 10.48 -5.02 7.83
N VAL A 5 9.16 -5.22 7.97
CA VAL A 5 8.30 -4.28 8.71
C VAL A 5 8.73 -4.23 10.17
N THR A 6 8.98 -3.02 10.68
CA THR A 6 9.43 -2.83 12.06
C THR A 6 8.25 -2.67 13.03
N PRO A 7 8.43 -3.06 14.31
CA PRO A 7 7.44 -2.76 15.34
C PRO A 7 7.09 -1.27 15.44
N LYS A 8 8.06 -0.39 15.19
CA LYS A 8 7.86 1.07 15.18
C LYS A 8 6.87 1.50 14.09
N THR A 9 6.95 0.91 12.91
CA THR A 9 6.01 1.17 11.80
C THR A 9 4.61 0.70 12.16
N ILE A 10 4.45 -0.50 12.73
CA ILE A 10 3.15 -1.01 13.17
C ILE A 10 2.55 -0.12 14.26
N GLN A 11 3.34 0.27 15.26
CA GLN A 11 2.90 1.19 16.32
C GLN A 11 2.46 2.55 15.75
N LYS A 12 3.22 3.09 14.78
CA LYS A 12 2.87 4.35 14.12
C LYS A 12 1.56 4.23 13.34
N LEU A 13 1.37 3.12 12.61
CA LEU A 13 0.14 2.84 11.88
C LEU A 13 -1.06 2.79 12.83
N ALA A 14 -0.98 1.99 13.88
CA ALA A 14 -2.03 1.84 14.89
C ALA A 14 -2.33 3.19 15.58
N LYS A 15 -1.29 3.90 16.05
CA LYS A 15 -1.46 5.21 16.72
C LYS A 15 -2.11 6.25 15.80
N THR A 16 -1.80 6.22 14.49
CA THR A 16 -2.43 7.12 13.52
C THR A 16 -3.89 6.74 13.31
N HIS A 17 -4.20 5.44 13.31
CA HIS A 17 -5.56 4.93 13.13
C HIS A 17 -6.48 5.21 14.31
N LEU A 18 -5.95 5.28 15.53
CA LEU A 18 -6.73 5.56 16.74
C LEU A 18 -7.23 7.01 16.86
N LYS A 19 -6.92 7.88 15.90
CA LYS A 19 -7.55 9.20 15.79
C LYS A 19 -9.04 9.05 15.48
N ASP A 20 -9.82 10.05 15.89
CA ASP A 20 -11.27 10.00 15.73
C ASP A 20 -11.72 9.81 14.28
N ALA A 21 -12.69 8.93 14.10
CA ALA A 21 -13.43 8.68 12.87
C ALA A 21 -12.61 8.21 11.66
N VAL A 22 -11.40 7.66 11.85
CA VAL A 22 -10.61 7.08 10.75
C VAL A 22 -11.16 5.72 10.37
N ALA A 23 -11.54 5.54 9.11
CA ALA A 23 -12.01 4.24 8.59
C ALA A 23 -10.85 3.37 8.10
N LEU A 24 -9.81 4.01 7.55
CA LEU A 24 -8.63 3.36 6.99
C LEU A 24 -7.38 4.19 7.26
N THR A 25 -6.35 3.55 7.79
CA THR A 25 -4.97 4.06 7.76
C THR A 25 -4.12 3.11 6.93
N MET A 26 -3.33 3.65 6.00
CA MET A 26 -2.47 2.84 5.15
C MET A 26 -1.03 3.34 5.16
N ALA A 27 -0.09 2.39 5.04
CA ALA A 27 1.28 2.73 4.73
C ALA A 27 1.41 3.10 3.25
N VAL A 28 2.29 4.03 2.95
CA VAL A 28 2.69 4.38 1.58
C VAL A 28 4.21 4.49 1.50
N VAL A 29 4.75 4.16 0.34
CA VAL A 29 6.18 4.27 0.05
C VAL A 29 6.39 5.13 -1.18
N LYS A 30 7.36 6.04 -1.12
CA LYS A 30 7.82 6.77 -2.30
C LYS A 30 9.20 6.26 -2.69
N VAL A 31 9.26 5.50 -3.77
CA VAL A 31 10.52 4.99 -4.32
C VAL A 31 11.22 6.05 -5.16
N SER A 32 12.55 6.04 -5.17
CA SER A 32 13.36 6.93 -6.01
C SER A 32 13.32 6.53 -7.49
N ASN A 33 13.25 5.24 -7.75
CA ASN A 33 13.16 4.61 -9.05
C ASN A 33 12.67 3.15 -8.87
N PHE A 34 12.57 2.39 -9.97
CA PHE A 34 12.23 0.96 -9.97
C PHE A 34 13.42 0.11 -10.45
N ASN A 35 14.65 0.46 -10.07
CA ASN A 35 15.86 -0.27 -10.42
C ASN A 35 16.40 -1.06 -9.22
N ASP A 36 17.34 -1.96 -9.47
CA ASP A 36 18.03 -2.77 -8.47
C ASP A 36 17.04 -3.52 -7.58
N TRP A 37 17.29 -3.59 -6.30
CA TRP A 37 16.40 -4.20 -5.30
C TRP A 37 15.00 -3.56 -5.24
N ARG A 38 14.80 -2.36 -5.82
CA ARG A 38 13.49 -1.69 -5.90
C ARG A 38 12.65 -2.14 -7.08
N ARG A 39 13.15 -3.03 -7.93
CA ARG A 39 12.42 -3.55 -9.11
C ARG A 39 11.07 -4.18 -8.74
N SER A 40 10.99 -4.86 -7.60
CA SER A 40 9.76 -5.49 -7.11
C SER A 40 8.62 -4.50 -6.88
N PHE A 41 8.92 -3.25 -6.51
CA PHE A 41 7.90 -2.19 -6.32
C PHE A 41 7.19 -1.77 -7.61
N TYR A 42 7.74 -2.15 -8.78
CA TYR A 42 7.06 -1.88 -10.05
C TYR A 42 5.71 -2.62 -10.14
N SER A 43 5.56 -3.77 -9.51
CA SER A 43 4.32 -4.54 -9.46
C SER A 43 3.28 -4.01 -8.48
N PHE A 44 3.65 -3.09 -7.58
CA PHE A 44 2.76 -2.55 -6.55
C PHE A 44 1.72 -1.59 -7.12
N GLY A 45 0.56 -1.49 -6.47
CA GLY A 45 -0.45 -0.49 -6.78
C GLY A 45 0.09 0.94 -6.67
N ARG A 46 -0.43 1.83 -7.49
CA ARG A 46 -0.06 3.26 -7.54
C ARG A 46 -1.02 4.09 -6.72
N ILE A 47 -0.50 4.98 -5.88
CA ILE A 47 -1.31 5.92 -5.11
C ILE A 47 -1.58 7.16 -5.95
N ILE A 48 -2.84 7.40 -6.25
CA ILE A 48 -3.29 8.58 -6.99
C ILE A 48 -3.75 9.62 -5.98
N ARG A 49 -3.21 10.84 -6.11
CA ARG A 49 -3.59 11.99 -5.28
C ARG A 49 -4.10 13.15 -6.12
N ASP A 50 -4.94 13.98 -5.51
CA ASP A 50 -5.30 15.27 -6.09
C ASP A 50 -4.19 16.32 -5.91
N SER A 51 -4.42 17.52 -6.43
CA SER A 51 -3.48 18.65 -6.32
C SER A 51 -3.23 19.13 -4.88
N LYS A 52 -4.11 18.78 -3.94
CA LYS A 52 -4.00 19.08 -2.51
C LYS A 52 -3.33 17.94 -1.72
N GLY A 53 -2.92 16.87 -2.40
CA GLY A 53 -2.27 15.71 -1.79
C GLY A 53 -3.24 14.70 -1.16
N LYS A 54 -4.57 14.87 -1.30
CA LYS A 54 -5.55 13.91 -0.81
C LYS A 54 -5.55 12.66 -1.69
N ILE A 55 -5.62 11.48 -1.09
CA ILE A 55 -5.75 10.23 -1.84
C ILE A 55 -7.10 10.19 -2.57
N LEU A 56 -7.05 9.88 -3.85
CA LEU A 56 -8.22 9.63 -4.71
C LEU A 56 -8.46 8.14 -4.90
N LYS A 57 -7.39 7.35 -5.10
CA LYS A 57 -7.47 5.90 -5.22
C LYS A 57 -6.09 5.24 -5.16
N SER A 58 -6.10 3.93 -4.98
CA SER A 58 -4.98 3.03 -5.31
C SER A 58 -5.37 2.23 -6.56
N ILE A 59 -4.50 2.17 -7.55
CA ILE A 59 -4.74 1.43 -8.78
C ILE A 59 -3.68 0.36 -8.96
N GLU A 60 -4.09 -0.88 -9.16
CA GLU A 60 -3.15 -1.98 -9.41
C GLU A 60 -2.40 -1.75 -10.73
N VAL A 61 -1.13 -2.15 -10.79
CA VAL A 61 -0.29 -1.86 -11.96
C VAL A 61 -0.85 -2.43 -13.26
N LYS A 62 -1.57 -3.56 -13.19
CA LYS A 62 -2.18 -4.20 -14.36
C LYS A 62 -3.33 -3.37 -14.93
N ASP A 63 -4.06 -2.64 -14.06
CA ASP A 63 -5.17 -1.76 -14.43
C ASP A 63 -4.73 -0.31 -14.70
N ALA A 64 -3.45 0.02 -14.42
CA ALA A 64 -2.90 1.36 -14.51
C ALA A 64 -2.54 1.73 -15.98
N THR A 65 -2.83 2.97 -16.37
CA THR A 65 -2.33 3.53 -17.64
C THR A 65 -0.81 3.69 -17.62
N LEU A 66 -0.18 3.88 -18.79
CA LEU A 66 1.26 4.08 -18.90
C LEU A 66 1.75 5.28 -18.06
N GLU A 67 0.98 6.37 -18.01
CA GLU A 67 1.33 7.53 -17.18
C GLU A 67 1.20 7.24 -15.69
N GLN A 68 0.15 6.51 -15.29
CA GLN A 68 -0.04 6.10 -13.89
C GLN A 68 1.08 5.16 -13.42
N ARG A 69 1.59 4.27 -14.30
CA ARG A 69 2.72 3.38 -13.97
C ARG A 69 4.01 4.13 -13.64
N LYS A 70 4.17 5.38 -14.11
CA LYS A 70 5.32 6.24 -13.78
C LYS A 70 5.26 6.82 -12.36
N ILE A 71 4.10 6.78 -11.71
CA ILE A 71 3.94 7.25 -10.32
C ILE A 71 4.79 6.40 -9.41
N ARG A 72 5.60 7.07 -8.58
CA ARG A 72 6.56 6.44 -7.66
C ARG A 72 6.07 6.32 -6.22
N GLU A 73 4.87 6.77 -5.92
CA GLU A 73 4.21 6.49 -4.65
C GLU A 73 3.38 5.22 -4.80
N VAL A 74 3.77 4.19 -4.04
CA VAL A 74 3.23 2.84 -4.17
C VAL A 74 2.58 2.37 -2.87
N ASN A 75 1.70 1.40 -3.02
CA ASN A 75 0.93 0.79 -1.96
C ASN A 75 1.56 -0.55 -1.53
N PRO A 76 2.19 -0.64 -0.36
CA PRO A 76 2.79 -1.89 0.14
C PRO A 76 1.78 -2.84 0.78
N SER A 77 0.48 -2.58 0.67
CA SER A 77 -0.60 -3.40 1.24
C SER A 77 -0.55 -3.59 2.76
N ILE A 78 -0.08 -2.58 3.47
CA ILE A 78 -0.05 -2.55 4.94
C ILE A 78 -1.13 -1.58 5.43
N TYR A 79 -2.18 -2.11 6.07
CA TYR A 79 -3.38 -1.37 6.44
C TYR A 79 -3.76 -1.55 7.89
N CYS A 80 -4.47 -0.55 8.42
CA CYS A 80 -5.27 -0.63 9.63
C CYS A 80 -6.69 -0.14 9.32
N PHE A 81 -7.68 -0.99 9.50
CA PHE A 81 -9.09 -0.68 9.26
C PHE A 81 -9.86 -0.58 10.57
N ASN A 82 -10.86 0.28 10.60
CA ASN A 82 -11.93 0.14 11.58
C ASN A 82 -12.66 -1.18 11.31
N ALA A 83 -12.62 -2.11 12.26
CA ALA A 83 -13.12 -3.47 12.08
C ALA A 83 -14.62 -3.49 11.72
N SER A 84 -15.44 -2.71 12.43
CA SER A 84 -16.88 -2.65 12.16
C SER A 84 -17.19 -2.11 10.77
N TRP A 85 -16.39 -1.13 10.30
CA TRP A 85 -16.52 -0.62 8.94
C TRP A 85 -16.07 -1.64 7.90
N LEU A 86 -14.95 -2.31 8.13
CA LEU A 86 -14.38 -3.32 7.23
C LEU A 86 -15.39 -4.43 6.96
N TRP A 87 -15.90 -5.08 8.01
CA TRP A 87 -16.84 -6.21 7.87
C TRP A 87 -18.13 -5.83 7.13
N LYS A 88 -18.65 -4.61 7.34
CA LYS A 88 -19.84 -4.11 6.64
C LYS A 88 -19.60 -3.80 5.15
N ASN A 89 -18.35 -3.67 4.72
CA ASN A 89 -18.04 -3.26 3.36
C ASN A 89 -17.28 -4.32 2.55
N LEU A 90 -16.74 -5.34 3.18
CA LEU A 90 -15.97 -6.38 2.52
C LEU A 90 -16.81 -7.13 1.45
N GLU A 91 -18.08 -7.38 1.72
CA GLU A 91 -19.01 -8.03 0.79
C GLU A 91 -19.37 -7.17 -0.43
N LYS A 92 -19.03 -5.87 -0.41
CA LYS A 92 -19.29 -4.95 -1.53
C LYS A 92 -18.17 -4.95 -2.57
N LEU A 93 -17.06 -5.61 -2.29
CA LEU A 93 -15.99 -5.77 -3.25
C LEU A 93 -16.49 -6.50 -4.50
N LYS A 94 -15.96 -6.11 -5.64
CA LYS A 94 -16.25 -6.71 -6.94
C LYS A 94 -14.96 -7.26 -7.53
N ASN A 95 -15.10 -8.23 -8.41
CA ASN A 95 -14.00 -8.83 -9.15
C ASN A 95 -14.02 -8.44 -10.65
N THR A 96 -14.48 -7.24 -10.96
CA THR A 96 -14.64 -6.74 -12.34
C THR A 96 -13.37 -6.10 -12.93
N ASN A 97 -12.20 -6.38 -12.32
CA ASN A 97 -10.89 -5.94 -12.80
C ASN A 97 -10.29 -6.92 -13.82
N ILE A 98 -9.15 -6.57 -14.42
CA ILE A 98 -8.47 -7.38 -15.46
C ILE A 98 -8.13 -8.80 -14.96
N GLN A 99 -7.88 -8.97 -13.66
CA GLN A 99 -7.53 -10.29 -13.09
C GLN A 99 -8.74 -11.13 -12.66
N GLY A 100 -9.94 -10.54 -12.59
CA GLY A 100 -11.12 -11.21 -12.06
C GLY A 100 -11.05 -11.50 -10.55
N GLU A 101 -10.21 -10.79 -9.81
CA GLU A 101 -9.93 -11.01 -8.39
C GLU A 101 -10.58 -9.93 -7.51
N PHE A 102 -10.87 -10.26 -6.25
CA PHE A 102 -11.31 -9.29 -5.26
C PHE A 102 -10.09 -8.52 -4.72
N TYR A 103 -9.99 -7.25 -5.04
CA TYR A 103 -8.90 -6.41 -4.55
C TYR A 103 -9.27 -5.74 -3.23
N LEU A 104 -8.49 -6.00 -2.19
CA LEU A 104 -8.64 -5.30 -0.91
C LEU A 104 -8.41 -3.78 -1.07
N THR A 105 -7.63 -3.39 -2.07
CA THR A 105 -7.37 -1.99 -2.43
C THR A 105 -8.62 -1.22 -2.89
N ASP A 106 -9.66 -1.91 -3.37
CA ASP A 106 -10.92 -1.28 -3.76
C ASP A 106 -11.72 -0.75 -2.55
N LEU A 107 -11.43 -1.24 -1.34
CA LEU A 107 -11.97 -0.65 -0.12
C LEU A 107 -11.59 0.81 0.06
N LEU A 108 -10.46 1.25 -0.51
CA LEU A 108 -10.05 2.65 -0.49
C LEU A 108 -11.08 3.54 -1.20
N GLU A 109 -11.57 3.13 -2.36
CA GLU A 109 -12.61 3.84 -3.10
C GLU A 109 -13.93 3.87 -2.31
N LEU A 110 -14.28 2.77 -1.63
CA LEU A 110 -15.47 2.72 -0.79
C LEU A 110 -15.38 3.70 0.39
N VAL A 111 -14.20 3.81 1.05
CA VAL A 111 -13.99 4.82 2.11
C VAL A 111 -14.19 6.22 1.58
N ILE A 112 -13.62 6.54 0.40
CA ILE A 112 -13.72 7.86 -0.24
C ILE A 112 -15.17 8.18 -0.61
N ASN A 113 -15.86 7.24 -1.26
CA ASN A 113 -17.26 7.42 -1.70
C ASN A 113 -18.22 7.61 -0.51
N GLN A 114 -17.91 7.00 0.63
CA GLN A 114 -18.66 7.19 1.88
C GLN A 114 -18.23 8.45 2.67
N LYS A 115 -17.33 9.28 2.11
CA LYS A 115 -16.79 10.49 2.74
C LYS A 115 -16.17 10.24 4.11
N LYS A 116 -15.58 9.06 4.30
CA LYS A 116 -14.89 8.70 5.54
C LYS A 116 -13.42 9.11 5.49
N SER A 117 -12.81 9.23 6.67
CA SER A 117 -11.42 9.64 6.80
C SER A 117 -10.46 8.51 6.43
N ILE A 118 -9.43 8.89 5.65
CA ILE A 118 -8.27 8.05 5.33
C ILE A 118 -7.04 8.78 5.84
N GLU A 119 -6.22 8.07 6.60
CA GLU A 119 -4.91 8.53 7.01
C GLU A 119 -3.81 7.75 6.29
N THR A 120 -2.66 8.38 6.09
CA THR A 120 -1.48 7.71 5.54
C THR A 120 -0.26 7.91 6.42
N ILE A 121 0.55 6.87 6.52
CA ILE A 121 1.90 6.98 7.05
C ILE A 121 2.91 6.66 5.96
N ARG A 122 3.92 7.51 5.80
CA ARG A 122 5.08 7.16 4.99
C ARG A 122 6.01 6.27 5.81
N ILE A 123 6.42 5.15 5.22
CA ILE A 123 7.38 4.20 5.80
C ILE A 123 8.68 4.16 4.99
N ASN A 124 9.71 3.57 5.56
CA ASN A 124 10.97 3.36 4.85
C ASN A 124 10.76 2.35 3.71
N THR A 125 11.41 2.59 2.57
CA THR A 125 11.29 1.74 1.39
C THR A 125 11.70 0.29 1.69
N LYS A 126 12.74 0.08 2.51
CA LYS A 126 13.19 -1.26 2.89
C LYS A 126 12.11 -2.05 3.65
N GLU A 127 11.31 -1.37 4.48
CA GLU A 127 10.24 -2.02 5.25
C GLU A 127 9.09 -2.53 4.39
N ALA A 128 8.98 -2.06 3.16
CA ALA A 128 7.90 -2.41 2.24
C ALA A 128 8.26 -3.52 1.25
N ILE A 129 9.45 -4.10 1.37
CA ILE A 129 9.83 -5.23 0.51
C ILE A 129 8.90 -6.40 0.82
N GLY A 130 8.22 -6.87 -0.24
CA GLY A 130 7.47 -8.12 -0.23
C GLY A 130 8.33 -9.26 -0.78
N VAL A 131 8.20 -10.45 -0.19
CA VAL A 131 8.93 -11.66 -0.61
C VAL A 131 7.95 -12.70 -1.11
N ASN A 132 7.95 -12.93 -2.44
CA ASN A 132 7.14 -13.94 -3.12
C ASN A 132 7.99 -14.86 -4.01
N THR A 133 9.27 -14.52 -4.21
CA THR A 133 10.22 -15.28 -5.05
C THR A 133 11.58 -15.37 -4.35
N GLU A 134 12.41 -16.32 -4.77
CA GLU A 134 13.79 -16.47 -4.28
C GLU A 134 14.64 -15.21 -4.52
N ASP A 135 14.49 -14.56 -5.68
CA ASP A 135 15.17 -13.30 -5.97
C ASP A 135 14.79 -12.18 -4.98
N GLN A 136 13.50 -12.10 -4.62
CA GLN A 136 13.04 -11.12 -3.65
C GLN A 136 13.52 -11.44 -2.23
N LEU A 137 13.68 -12.72 -1.90
CA LEU A 137 14.29 -13.16 -0.64
C LEU A 137 15.74 -12.71 -0.58
N ALA A 138 16.52 -12.98 -1.63
CA ALA A 138 17.92 -12.55 -1.72
C ALA A 138 18.07 -11.01 -1.62
N ASP A 139 17.19 -10.25 -2.30
CA ASP A 139 17.14 -8.79 -2.17
C ASP A 139 16.88 -8.37 -0.70
N ALA A 140 15.94 -9.01 -0.02
CA ALA A 140 15.60 -8.71 1.38
C ALA A 140 16.75 -9.03 2.33
N GLU A 141 17.40 -10.19 2.18
CA GLU A 141 18.57 -10.61 2.97
C GLU A 141 19.75 -9.65 2.80
N SER A 142 20.02 -9.21 1.57
CA SER A 142 21.09 -8.25 1.28
C SER A 142 20.91 -6.92 2.02
N LEU A 143 19.67 -6.52 2.31
CA LEU A 143 19.35 -5.28 3.02
C LEU A 143 19.44 -5.41 4.55
N LEU A 144 19.44 -6.64 5.06
CA LEU A 144 19.66 -6.93 6.48
C LEU A 144 21.14 -7.02 6.84
N THR A 145 21.97 -7.47 5.87
CA THR A 145 23.41 -7.60 6.09
C THR A 145 24.05 -6.21 6.12
N PRO A 146 24.70 -5.79 7.22
CA PRO A 146 25.49 -4.56 7.18
C PRO A 146 26.54 -4.65 6.09
N THR A 147 26.61 -3.66 5.22
CA THR A 147 27.77 -3.51 4.32
C THR A 147 28.98 -3.24 5.20
N LEU A 148 29.90 -4.21 5.29
CA LEU A 148 31.19 -4.09 5.97
C LEU A 148 32.04 -3.00 5.30
#